data_8a7384d9014f210850248713632ac2fc
#
_entry.id   8a7384d9014f210850248713632ac2fc
#
_cell.length_a   1.000
_cell.length_b   1.000
_cell.length_c   1.000
_cell.angle_alpha   90.00
_cell.angle_beta   90.00
_cell.angle_gamma   90.00
#
_symmetry.space_group_name_H-M   'P 1'
#
loop_
_entity.id
_entity.type
_entity.pdbx_description
1 polymer ?
#
loop_
_entity_poly.entity_id
_entity_poly.type
_entity_poly.pdbx_seq_one_letter_code
_entity_poly.pdbx_strand_id
1 'polypeptide(L)'
;AYYKVSLSDGRLAVISENIQSETEAEELRKLCDGTEAVVTRVKREQKKISPPKLYDLTSLQREANRFFGYTAQKTLDMLQELYEEKMVTYPRTDSQYVTEDMKETVKMLAEGMTDFLPFLGSGQIRGNIDRVVNNAKVSDHHAILPTKEAMEKGMGGLSSEKKNLLMLIGQQLVQATGEEYLYEQTEISVQCKEHEFTAKGKLPVQMGFKEVEEAFRKYCVKDKKSDEPDNKEKLPEGYEEGRTLASVKAEKSTHYTAPPK
;
A
#
# COMPACT_ATOMS: atom_id res chain seq x y z
N ALA A 1 -19.90 -11.65 -13.80
CA ALA A 1 -18.88 -11.22 -14.76
C ALA A 1 -19.23 -9.85 -15.31
N TYR A 2 -18.23 -9.08 -15.66
CA TYR A 2 -18.34 -7.85 -16.44
C TYR A 2 -17.24 -7.82 -17.49
N TYR A 3 -17.40 -6.99 -18.49
CA TYR A 3 -16.48 -6.89 -19.62
C TYR A 3 -15.87 -5.50 -19.70
N LYS A 4 -14.68 -5.42 -20.27
CA LYS A 4 -14.02 -4.16 -20.63
C LYS A 4 -13.47 -4.26 -22.04
N VAL A 5 -13.49 -3.13 -22.73
CA VAL A 5 -12.81 -2.96 -24.00
C VAL A 5 -11.60 -2.06 -23.77
N SER A 6 -10.44 -2.49 -24.22
CA SER A 6 -9.23 -1.68 -24.22
C SER A 6 -8.90 -1.23 -25.64
N LEU A 7 -8.46 0.02 -25.79
CA LEU A 7 -7.92 0.55 -27.03
C LEU A 7 -6.44 0.85 -26.83
N SER A 8 -5.62 0.49 -27.81
CA SER A 8 -4.18 0.77 -27.78
C SER A 8 -3.67 1.25 -29.13
N ASP A 9 -2.79 2.25 -29.09
CA ASP A 9 -1.98 2.69 -30.25
C ASP A 9 -0.58 2.05 -30.27
N GLY A 10 -0.34 1.02 -29.43
CA GLY A 10 0.94 0.36 -29.24
C GLY A 10 1.82 0.96 -28.14
N ARG A 11 1.49 2.16 -27.62
CA ARG A 11 2.18 2.83 -26.51
C ARG A 11 1.27 3.16 -25.33
N LEU A 12 0.10 3.73 -25.61
CA LEU A 12 -0.94 4.02 -24.62
C LEU A 12 -2.05 2.96 -24.74
N ALA A 13 -2.46 2.40 -23.63
CA ALA A 13 -3.67 1.61 -23.52
C ALA A 13 -4.70 2.34 -22.64
N VAL A 14 -5.90 2.53 -23.18
CA VAL A 14 -7.05 3.12 -22.47
C VAL A 14 -8.16 2.10 -22.36
N ILE A 15 -9.00 2.17 -21.34
CA ILE A 15 -9.97 1.14 -20.99
C ILE A 15 -11.35 1.77 -20.85
N SER A 16 -12.40 1.10 -21.36
CA SER A 16 -13.80 1.49 -21.18
C SER A 16 -14.24 1.37 -19.72
N GLU A 17 -15.40 1.93 -19.39
CA GLU A 17 -16.13 1.56 -18.19
C GLU A 17 -16.54 0.08 -18.20
N ASN A 18 -17.10 -0.39 -17.08
CA ASN A 18 -17.58 -1.76 -16.97
C ASN A 18 -18.84 -1.97 -17.82
N ILE A 19 -18.80 -2.94 -18.71
CA ILE A 19 -19.91 -3.34 -19.57
C ILE A 19 -20.48 -4.64 -19.03
N GLN A 20 -21.82 -4.70 -18.84
CA GLN A 20 -22.47 -5.87 -18.26
C GLN A 20 -22.78 -6.96 -19.31
N SER A 21 -22.93 -6.58 -20.57
CA SER A 21 -23.25 -7.48 -21.68
C SER A 21 -22.02 -7.83 -22.50
N GLU A 22 -21.80 -9.11 -22.72
CA GLU A 22 -20.72 -9.57 -23.61
C GLU A 22 -20.93 -9.12 -25.06
N THR A 23 -22.18 -9.12 -25.52
CA THR A 23 -22.54 -8.68 -26.86
C THR A 23 -22.22 -7.21 -27.07
N GLU A 24 -22.61 -6.34 -26.13
CA GLU A 24 -22.29 -4.90 -26.18
C GLU A 24 -20.78 -4.65 -26.19
N ALA A 25 -20.03 -5.40 -25.38
CA ALA A 25 -18.58 -5.29 -25.33
C ALA A 25 -17.92 -5.71 -26.67
N GLU A 26 -18.44 -6.74 -27.30
CA GLU A 26 -17.95 -7.19 -28.60
C GLU A 26 -18.34 -6.23 -29.76
N GLU A 27 -19.51 -5.65 -29.69
CA GLU A 27 -19.94 -4.61 -30.64
C GLU A 27 -19.06 -3.36 -30.49
N LEU A 28 -18.81 -2.90 -29.27
CA LEU A 28 -17.92 -1.78 -29.00
C LEU A 28 -16.49 -2.06 -29.48
N ARG A 29 -15.97 -3.27 -29.23
CA ARG A 29 -14.66 -3.69 -29.74
C ARG A 29 -14.59 -3.58 -31.27
N LYS A 30 -15.58 -4.12 -31.98
CA LYS A 30 -15.64 -4.07 -33.46
C LYS A 30 -15.80 -2.65 -33.99
N LEU A 31 -16.56 -1.81 -33.29
CA LEU A 31 -16.80 -0.42 -33.67
C LEU A 31 -15.53 0.41 -33.64
N CYS A 32 -14.66 0.16 -32.65
CA CYS A 32 -13.45 0.95 -32.41
C CYS A 32 -12.19 0.35 -33.06
N ASP A 33 -12.19 -0.95 -33.40
CA ASP A 33 -10.99 -1.62 -33.93
C ASP A 33 -10.55 -1.04 -35.27
N GLY A 34 -9.30 -0.66 -35.40
CA GLY A 34 -8.74 -0.07 -36.59
C GLY A 34 -9.21 1.36 -36.92
N THR A 35 -9.97 1.99 -36.00
CA THR A 35 -10.49 3.36 -36.21
C THR A 35 -9.61 4.42 -35.54
N GLU A 36 -9.89 5.67 -35.88
CA GLU A 36 -9.29 6.83 -35.24
C GLU A 36 -9.92 7.09 -33.88
N ALA A 37 -9.10 7.52 -32.92
CA ALA A 37 -9.53 7.98 -31.62
C ALA A 37 -8.82 9.29 -31.24
N VAL A 38 -9.42 10.12 -30.42
CA VAL A 38 -8.90 11.45 -30.07
C VAL A 38 -8.75 11.58 -28.55
N VAL A 39 -7.61 12.11 -28.12
CA VAL A 39 -7.40 12.50 -26.73
C VAL A 39 -8.25 13.72 -26.42
N THR A 40 -9.27 13.55 -25.58
CA THR A 40 -10.21 14.63 -25.22
C THR A 40 -9.82 15.36 -23.96
N ARG A 41 -9.05 14.70 -23.07
CA ARG A 41 -8.65 15.31 -21.79
C ARG A 41 -7.38 14.66 -21.26
N VAL A 42 -6.51 15.52 -20.69
CA VAL A 42 -5.34 15.08 -19.90
C VAL A 42 -5.37 15.82 -18.57
N LYS A 43 -5.66 15.10 -17.50
CA LYS A 43 -5.71 15.65 -16.14
C LYS A 43 -4.53 15.16 -15.34
N ARG A 44 -3.78 16.08 -14.69
CA ARG A 44 -2.70 15.75 -13.75
C ARG A 44 -3.04 16.33 -12.39
N GLU A 45 -2.94 15.50 -11.37
CA GLU A 45 -3.23 15.88 -9.99
C GLU A 45 -2.16 15.33 -9.06
N GLN A 46 -1.64 16.16 -8.18
CA GLN A 46 -0.85 15.66 -7.06
C GLN A 46 -1.78 15.09 -6.01
N LYS A 47 -1.49 13.87 -5.59
CA LYS A 47 -2.22 13.15 -4.55
C LYS A 47 -1.27 12.68 -3.46
N LYS A 48 -1.83 12.51 -2.28
CA LYS A 48 -1.10 12.03 -1.12
C LYS A 48 -1.84 10.88 -0.44
N ILE A 49 -1.06 9.98 0.14
CA ILE A 49 -1.55 8.93 1.03
C ILE A 49 -0.85 9.13 2.36
N SER A 50 -1.64 9.25 3.41
CA SER A 50 -1.11 9.39 4.76
C SER A 50 -0.55 8.06 5.27
N PRO A 51 0.49 8.08 6.14
CA PRO A 51 0.98 6.91 6.82
C PRO A 51 -0.12 6.13 7.53
N PRO A 52 0.05 4.79 7.68
CA PRO A 52 -0.88 3.99 8.45
C PRO A 52 -0.82 4.36 9.93
N LYS A 53 -1.80 3.90 10.70
CA LYS A 53 -1.77 4.02 12.17
C LYS A 53 -0.89 2.93 12.79
N LEU A 54 -0.59 3.09 14.08
CA LEU A 54 0.01 2.02 14.88
C LEU A 54 -0.95 0.82 15.00
N TYR A 55 -0.44 -0.32 15.47
CA TYR A 55 -1.27 -1.50 15.67
C TYR A 55 -2.02 -1.49 17.01
N ASP A 56 -3.31 -1.80 16.93
CA ASP A 56 -4.06 -2.48 17.98
C ASP A 56 -3.96 -4.01 17.79
N LEU A 57 -4.55 -4.78 18.69
CA LEU A 57 -4.50 -6.25 18.58
C LEU A 57 -5.16 -6.74 17.27
N THR A 58 -6.32 -6.22 16.93
CA THR A 58 -7.10 -6.69 15.77
C THR A 58 -6.38 -6.40 14.45
N SER A 59 -5.83 -5.21 14.29
CA SER A 59 -5.08 -4.84 13.09
C SER A 59 -3.78 -5.63 12.97
N LEU A 60 -3.08 -5.87 14.08
CA LEU A 60 -1.89 -6.72 14.08
C LEU A 60 -2.20 -8.16 13.69
N GLN A 61 -3.26 -8.75 14.24
CA GLN A 61 -3.69 -10.11 13.89
C GLN A 61 -4.01 -10.24 12.40
N ARG A 62 -4.69 -9.26 11.83
CA ARG A 62 -5.02 -9.23 10.40
C ARG A 62 -3.77 -9.16 9.52
N GLU A 63 -2.81 -8.30 9.87
CA GLU A 63 -1.58 -8.17 9.11
C GLU A 63 -0.65 -9.39 9.29
N ALA A 64 -0.57 -9.97 10.48
CA ALA A 64 0.16 -11.22 10.73
C ALA A 64 -0.43 -12.40 9.92
N ASN A 65 -1.75 -12.44 9.78
CA ASN A 65 -2.40 -13.41 8.89
C ASN A 65 -2.07 -13.15 7.41
N ARG A 66 -2.14 -11.90 6.98
CA ARG A 66 -1.85 -11.50 5.59
C ARG A 66 -0.42 -11.84 5.16
N PHE A 67 0.57 -11.54 5.99
CA PHE A 67 1.98 -11.75 5.66
C PHE A 67 2.46 -13.18 5.91
N PHE A 68 2.00 -13.79 6.99
CA PHE A 68 2.58 -15.04 7.50
C PHE A 68 1.58 -16.18 7.63
N GLY A 69 0.29 -15.95 7.39
CA GLY A 69 -0.77 -16.95 7.56
C GLY A 69 -1.04 -17.33 9.02
N TYR A 70 -0.63 -16.51 9.98
CA TYR A 70 -0.87 -16.79 11.41
C TYR A 70 -2.35 -16.61 11.75
N THR A 71 -2.88 -17.52 12.56
CA THR A 71 -4.23 -17.36 13.12
C THR A 71 -4.26 -16.25 14.17
N ALA A 72 -5.44 -15.69 14.43
CA ALA A 72 -5.60 -14.68 15.47
C ALA A 72 -5.13 -15.18 16.85
N GLN A 73 -5.47 -16.44 17.21
CA GLN A 73 -5.03 -17.02 18.47
C GLN A 73 -3.52 -17.17 18.54
N LYS A 74 -2.89 -17.75 17.50
CA LYS A 74 -1.44 -17.89 17.44
C LYS A 74 -0.71 -16.55 17.55
N THR A 75 -1.24 -15.51 16.89
CA THR A 75 -0.67 -14.17 16.98
C THR A 75 -0.76 -13.61 18.40
N LEU A 76 -1.89 -13.80 19.08
CA LEU A 76 -2.08 -13.36 20.46
C LEU A 76 -1.14 -14.10 21.43
N ASP A 77 -1.00 -15.42 21.28
CA ASP A 77 -0.14 -16.23 22.17
C ASP A 77 1.32 -15.79 22.04
N MET A 78 1.83 -15.65 20.82
CA MET A 78 3.19 -15.16 20.59
C MET A 78 3.39 -13.72 21.08
N LEU A 79 2.39 -12.88 20.92
CA LEU A 79 2.43 -11.49 21.39
C LEU A 79 2.45 -11.40 22.92
N GLN A 80 1.70 -12.30 23.60
CA GLN A 80 1.72 -12.44 25.04
C GLN A 80 3.11 -12.86 25.55
N GLU A 81 3.73 -13.85 24.90
CA GLU A 81 5.10 -14.28 25.22
C GLU A 81 6.12 -13.14 25.02
N LEU A 82 6.02 -12.40 23.89
CA LEU A 82 6.88 -11.24 23.65
C LEU A 82 6.69 -10.14 24.71
N TYR A 83 5.48 -9.95 25.20
CA TYR A 83 5.19 -9.01 26.28
C TYR A 83 5.81 -9.45 27.61
N GLU A 84 5.70 -10.74 27.98
CA GLU A 84 6.31 -11.32 29.18
C GLU A 84 7.85 -11.23 29.13
N GLU A 85 8.43 -11.36 27.95
CA GLU A 85 9.86 -11.15 27.68
C GLU A 85 10.25 -9.65 27.64
N LYS A 86 9.28 -8.74 27.79
CA LYS A 86 9.43 -7.28 27.72
C LYS A 86 9.89 -6.77 26.35
N MET A 87 9.57 -7.49 25.28
CA MET A 87 9.93 -7.10 23.91
C MET A 87 8.91 -6.16 23.26
N VAL A 88 7.66 -6.23 23.71
CA VAL A 88 6.56 -5.37 23.22
C VAL A 88 5.73 -4.82 24.39
N THR A 89 4.93 -3.80 24.13
CA THR A 89 3.98 -3.24 25.10
C THR A 89 2.75 -4.14 25.24
N TYR A 90 1.82 -3.79 26.13
CA TYR A 90 0.66 -4.61 26.47
C TYR A 90 -0.15 -5.00 25.23
N PRO A 91 -0.40 -6.31 25.00
CA PRO A 91 -0.93 -6.81 23.73
C PRO A 91 -2.43 -6.59 23.52
N ARG A 92 -3.22 -6.53 24.61
CA ARG A 92 -4.68 -6.47 24.52
C ARG A 92 -5.15 -5.02 24.57
N THR A 93 -4.91 -4.30 23.51
CA THR A 93 -5.31 -2.91 23.33
C THR A 93 -6.15 -2.73 22.08
N ASP A 94 -7.10 -1.82 22.13
CA ASP A 94 -7.91 -1.33 21.01
C ASP A 94 -7.41 0.02 20.46
N SER A 95 -6.41 0.61 21.11
CA SER A 95 -5.84 1.88 20.67
C SER A 95 -4.79 1.70 19.57
N GLN A 96 -4.83 2.58 18.59
CA GLN A 96 -3.83 2.75 17.53
C GLN A 96 -3.00 4.03 17.72
N TYR A 97 -2.99 4.57 18.93
CA TYR A 97 -2.35 5.84 19.28
C TYR A 97 -1.57 5.71 20.58
N VAL A 98 -0.73 6.69 20.84
CA VAL A 98 -0.02 6.88 22.10
C VAL A 98 -0.44 8.20 22.76
N THR A 99 -0.10 8.37 24.03
CA THR A 99 -0.32 9.60 24.78
C THR A 99 0.84 10.59 24.56
N GLU A 100 0.61 11.85 24.88
CA GLU A 100 1.59 12.94 24.68
C GLU A 100 2.89 12.72 25.47
N ASP A 101 2.81 12.16 26.67
CA ASP A 101 3.97 11.83 27.50
C ASP A 101 4.88 10.75 26.90
N MET A 102 4.37 9.94 25.94
CA MET A 102 5.14 8.94 25.23
C MET A 102 5.89 9.47 24.01
N LYS A 103 5.70 10.71 23.63
CA LYS A 103 6.21 11.28 22.38
C LYS A 103 7.72 11.10 22.20
N GLU A 104 8.51 11.44 23.23
CA GLU A 104 9.97 11.26 23.18
C GLU A 104 10.38 9.78 23.13
N THR A 105 9.67 8.92 23.84
CA THR A 105 9.89 7.47 23.78
C THR A 105 9.63 6.93 22.39
N VAL A 106 8.49 7.29 21.78
CA VAL A 106 8.14 6.86 20.42
C VAL A 106 9.16 7.33 19.39
N LYS A 107 9.64 8.57 19.52
CA LYS A 107 10.70 9.11 18.67
C LYS A 107 11.98 8.26 18.75
N MET A 108 12.46 8.03 19.98
CA MET A 108 13.64 7.18 20.21
C MET A 108 13.47 5.76 19.64
N LEU A 109 12.29 5.16 19.86
CA LEU A 109 11.99 3.81 19.34
C LEU A 109 11.95 3.80 17.82
N ALA A 110 11.32 4.78 17.18
CA ALA A 110 11.24 4.87 15.73
C ALA A 110 12.63 5.04 15.10
N GLU A 111 13.48 5.90 15.66
CA GLU A 111 14.87 6.07 15.22
C GLU A 111 15.70 4.79 15.41
N GLY A 112 15.58 4.12 16.57
CA GLY A 112 16.29 2.87 16.83
C GLY A 112 15.82 1.69 15.98
N MET A 113 14.57 1.68 15.52
CA MET A 113 14.06 0.62 14.65
C MET A 113 14.72 0.61 13.28
N THR A 114 15.26 1.70 12.78
CA THR A 114 15.98 1.70 11.50
C THR A 114 17.22 0.82 11.54
N ASP A 115 17.95 0.82 12.63
CA ASP A 115 19.14 -0.04 12.80
C ASP A 115 18.75 -1.46 13.25
N PHE A 116 17.62 -1.60 13.93
CA PHE A 116 17.11 -2.87 14.44
C PHE A 116 16.54 -3.77 13.34
N LEU A 117 15.90 -3.19 12.31
CA LEU A 117 15.22 -3.93 11.26
C LEU A 117 16.19 -4.24 10.10
N PRO A 118 16.44 -5.53 9.79
CA PRO A 118 17.52 -5.94 8.87
C PRO A 118 17.27 -5.56 7.40
N PHE A 119 16.10 -5.07 7.07
CA PHE A 119 15.72 -4.64 5.72
C PHE A 119 15.70 -3.11 5.57
N LEU A 120 15.92 -2.36 6.64
CA LEU A 120 16.11 -0.91 6.60
C LEU A 120 17.60 -0.59 6.64
N GLY A 121 18.00 0.46 5.95
CA GLY A 121 19.33 1.03 6.08
C GLY A 121 19.38 2.03 7.23
N SER A 122 20.57 2.27 7.78
CA SER A 122 20.78 3.38 8.73
C SER A 122 20.44 4.70 8.02
N GLY A 123 19.38 5.34 8.43
CA GLY A 123 18.93 6.60 7.87
C GLY A 123 18.08 7.34 8.89
N GLN A 124 18.07 8.67 8.81
CA GLN A 124 17.16 9.46 9.62
C GLN A 124 15.74 9.22 9.13
N ILE A 125 14.87 8.75 10.03
CA ILE A 125 13.44 8.76 9.76
C ILE A 125 13.01 10.23 9.70
N ARG A 126 12.69 10.66 8.50
CA ARG A 126 11.98 11.92 8.29
C ARG A 126 10.52 11.63 8.51
N GLY A 127 9.95 12.17 9.56
CA GLY A 127 8.56 11.90 9.85
C GLY A 127 7.97 12.83 10.91
N ASN A 128 6.71 12.60 11.22
CA ASN A 128 5.96 13.40 12.18
C ASN A 128 5.37 12.50 13.27
N ILE A 129 5.98 12.52 14.44
CA ILE A 129 5.54 11.77 15.62
C ILE A 129 4.15 12.21 16.10
N ASP A 130 3.77 13.47 15.92
CA ASP A 130 2.46 13.99 16.35
C ASP A 130 1.28 13.24 15.71
N ARG A 131 1.50 12.56 14.58
CA ARG A 131 0.46 11.77 13.91
C ARG A 131 -0.05 10.60 14.72
N VAL A 132 0.82 10.02 15.54
CA VAL A 132 0.49 8.85 16.36
C VAL A 132 0.10 9.24 17.78
N VAL A 133 0.16 10.52 18.12
CA VAL A 133 -0.19 11.04 19.45
C VAL A 133 -1.65 11.47 19.48
N ASN A 134 -2.45 10.89 20.39
CA ASN A 134 -3.82 11.31 20.62
C ASN A 134 -4.35 10.81 21.95
N ASN A 135 -4.29 11.64 22.98
CA ASN A 135 -4.74 11.29 24.35
C ASN A 135 -6.20 10.85 24.39
N ALA A 136 -7.07 11.46 23.58
CA ALA A 136 -8.50 11.13 23.57
C ALA A 136 -8.83 9.74 22.97
N LYS A 137 -7.88 9.13 22.29
CA LYS A 137 -8.00 7.81 21.66
C LYS A 137 -7.16 6.73 22.36
N VAL A 138 -6.65 7.03 23.51
CA VAL A 138 -5.97 6.06 24.41
C VAL A 138 -6.83 5.98 25.67
N SER A 139 -7.41 4.81 25.91
CA SER A 139 -8.19 4.53 27.12
C SER A 139 -7.26 4.02 28.24
N ASP A 140 -7.20 2.70 28.39
CA ASP A 140 -6.39 2.05 29.42
C ASP A 140 -4.95 1.76 28.95
N HIS A 141 -4.81 1.44 27.66
CA HIS A 141 -3.54 1.07 27.05
C HIS A 141 -3.35 1.76 25.71
N HIS A 142 -2.12 2.17 25.43
CA HIS A 142 -1.74 2.70 24.11
C HIS A 142 -1.52 1.59 23.09
N ALA A 143 -1.25 1.95 21.83
CA ALA A 143 -0.95 1.03 20.75
C ALA A 143 0.20 0.05 21.08
N ILE A 144 0.24 -1.06 20.35
CA ILE A 144 1.31 -2.06 20.46
C ILE A 144 2.59 -1.50 19.83
N LEU A 145 3.65 -1.44 20.64
CA LEU A 145 4.97 -0.93 20.25
C LEU A 145 6.07 -1.93 20.63
N PRO A 146 7.20 -1.94 19.92
CA PRO A 146 8.41 -2.54 20.47
C PRO A 146 8.89 -1.73 21.69
N THR A 147 9.68 -2.33 22.54
CA THR A 147 10.26 -1.67 23.73
C THR A 147 11.73 -1.34 23.52
N LYS A 148 12.28 -0.56 24.43
CA LYS A 148 13.73 -0.32 24.50
C LYS A 148 14.50 -1.61 24.77
N GLU A 149 13.96 -2.46 25.63
CA GLU A 149 14.54 -3.77 25.95
C GLU A 149 14.62 -4.68 24.72
N ALA A 150 13.66 -4.58 23.79
CA ALA A 150 13.73 -5.32 22.52
C ALA A 150 14.94 -4.91 21.70
N MET A 151 15.23 -3.61 21.62
CA MET A 151 16.40 -3.11 20.88
C MET A 151 17.72 -3.52 21.56
N GLU A 152 17.77 -3.50 22.87
CA GLU A 152 18.96 -3.88 23.65
C GLU A 152 19.24 -5.38 23.57
N LYS A 153 18.22 -6.24 23.68
CA LYS A 153 18.34 -7.70 23.60
C LYS A 153 18.55 -8.19 22.17
N GLY A 154 18.05 -7.46 21.18
CA GLY A 154 18.02 -7.91 19.80
C GLY A 154 17.09 -9.10 19.56
N MET A 155 17.11 -9.66 18.37
CA MET A 155 16.26 -10.78 17.97
C MET A 155 16.95 -12.15 18.07
N GLY A 156 18.17 -12.24 18.58
CA GLY A 156 19.03 -13.43 18.48
C GLY A 156 18.43 -14.71 19.08
N GLY A 157 17.73 -14.62 20.23
CA GLY A 157 17.15 -15.74 20.94
C GLY A 157 15.71 -16.09 20.55
N LEU A 158 15.05 -15.31 19.67
CA LEU A 158 13.65 -15.50 19.32
C LEU A 158 13.48 -16.58 18.25
N SER A 159 12.33 -17.28 18.27
CA SER A 159 11.90 -18.13 17.15
C SER A 159 11.68 -17.27 15.89
N SER A 160 11.72 -17.91 14.72
CA SER A 160 11.46 -17.21 13.45
C SER A 160 10.09 -16.52 13.42
N GLU A 161 9.10 -17.13 14.02
CA GLU A 161 7.74 -16.61 14.09
C GLU A 161 7.64 -15.36 14.98
N LYS A 162 8.27 -15.38 16.16
CA LYS A 162 8.35 -14.21 17.05
C LYS A 162 9.16 -13.06 16.41
N LYS A 163 10.26 -13.39 15.69
CA LYS A 163 11.01 -12.40 14.91
C LYS A 163 10.14 -11.72 13.88
N ASN A 164 9.37 -12.50 13.11
CA ASN A 164 8.45 -11.98 12.10
C ASN A 164 7.43 -11.01 12.72
N LEU A 165 6.86 -11.38 13.87
CA LEU A 165 5.88 -10.54 14.55
C LEU A 165 6.51 -9.25 15.11
N LEU A 166 7.68 -9.33 15.70
CA LEU A 166 8.41 -8.16 16.21
C LEU A 166 8.82 -7.22 15.07
N MET A 167 9.30 -7.78 13.95
CA MET A 167 9.61 -6.99 12.75
C MET A 167 8.37 -6.31 12.16
N LEU A 168 7.21 -7.01 12.17
CA LEU A 168 5.94 -6.44 11.72
C LEU A 168 5.51 -5.24 12.59
N ILE A 169 5.68 -5.33 13.90
CA ILE A 169 5.39 -4.24 14.83
C ILE A 169 6.38 -3.09 14.65
N GLY A 170 7.66 -3.37 14.56
CA GLY A 170 8.71 -2.38 14.37
C GLY A 170 8.57 -1.59 13.07
N GLN A 171 8.33 -2.29 11.94
CA GLN A 171 8.14 -1.62 10.66
C GLN A 171 6.88 -0.75 10.64
N GLN A 172 5.82 -1.15 11.36
CA GLN A 172 4.61 -0.33 11.48
C GLN A 172 4.86 0.96 12.24
N LEU A 173 5.67 0.92 13.30
CA LEU A 173 6.08 2.13 14.02
C LEU A 173 6.80 3.10 13.08
N VAL A 174 7.77 2.60 12.31
CA VAL A 174 8.52 3.42 11.35
C VAL A 174 7.59 3.99 10.26
N GLN A 175 6.67 3.20 9.73
CA GLN A 175 5.69 3.68 8.75
C GLN A 175 4.75 4.72 9.35
N ALA A 176 4.18 4.46 10.53
CA ALA A 176 3.17 5.33 11.15
C ALA A 176 3.73 6.72 11.49
N THR A 177 5.02 6.79 11.81
CA THR A 177 5.74 8.04 12.08
C THR A 177 6.42 8.63 10.84
N GLY A 178 6.38 7.95 9.70
CA GLY A 178 7.01 8.36 8.45
C GLY A 178 6.33 9.52 7.73
N GLU A 179 6.90 9.92 6.61
CA GLU A 179 6.33 10.93 5.73
C GLU A 179 5.20 10.37 4.86
N GLU A 180 4.37 11.25 4.32
CA GLU A 180 3.32 10.89 3.38
C GLU A 180 3.92 10.36 2.07
N TYR A 181 3.21 9.43 1.44
CA TYR A 181 3.46 9.06 0.05
C TYR A 181 2.81 10.11 -0.87
N LEU A 182 3.64 10.79 -1.68
CA LEU A 182 3.19 11.77 -2.66
C LEU A 182 3.36 11.21 -4.06
N TYR A 183 2.33 11.36 -4.90
CA TYR A 183 2.40 10.94 -6.28
C TYR A 183 1.61 11.88 -7.19
N GLU A 184 2.05 12.01 -8.42
CA GLU A 184 1.26 12.61 -9.50
C GLU A 184 0.39 11.52 -10.13
N GLN A 185 -0.91 11.73 -10.15
CA GLN A 185 -1.84 10.91 -10.91
C GLN A 185 -2.13 11.61 -12.24
N THR A 186 -1.84 10.93 -13.35
CA THR A 186 -2.26 11.36 -14.67
C THR A 186 -3.45 10.52 -15.12
N GLU A 187 -4.49 11.17 -15.61
CA GLU A 187 -5.65 10.55 -16.23
C GLU A 187 -5.77 11.08 -17.66
N ILE A 188 -5.82 10.16 -18.63
CA ILE A 188 -5.98 10.47 -20.05
C ILE A 188 -7.33 9.92 -20.48
N SER A 189 -8.21 10.78 -20.99
CA SER A 189 -9.45 10.40 -21.64
C SER A 189 -9.28 10.43 -23.15
N VAL A 190 -9.74 9.37 -23.79
CA VAL A 190 -9.71 9.20 -25.25
C VAL A 190 -11.12 8.88 -25.73
N GLN A 191 -11.58 9.60 -26.72
CA GLN A 191 -12.86 9.35 -27.37
C GLN A 191 -12.66 8.59 -28.68
N CYS A 192 -13.37 7.46 -28.80
CA CYS A 192 -13.49 6.71 -30.05
C CYS A 192 -14.96 6.62 -30.41
N LYS A 193 -15.35 7.24 -31.53
CA LYS A 193 -16.77 7.45 -31.87
C LYS A 193 -17.50 8.20 -30.73
N GLU A 194 -18.56 7.60 -30.19
CA GLU A 194 -19.37 8.18 -29.10
C GLU A 194 -18.95 7.66 -27.71
N HIS A 195 -17.90 6.85 -27.63
CA HIS A 195 -17.48 6.16 -26.40
C HIS A 195 -16.19 6.73 -25.84
N GLU A 196 -16.17 6.92 -24.52
CA GLU A 196 -15.01 7.39 -23.78
C GLU A 196 -14.23 6.20 -23.17
N PHE A 197 -12.91 6.30 -23.26
CA PHE A 197 -11.95 5.36 -22.67
C PHE A 197 -10.95 6.13 -21.82
N THR A 198 -10.50 5.53 -20.73
CA THR A 198 -9.58 6.22 -19.80
C THR A 198 -8.34 5.38 -19.51
N ALA A 199 -7.21 6.05 -19.32
CA ALA A 199 -6.01 5.49 -18.73
C ALA A 199 -5.65 6.28 -17.47
N LYS A 200 -5.20 5.58 -16.42
CA LYS A 200 -4.72 6.21 -15.18
C LYS A 200 -3.33 5.69 -14.87
N GLY A 201 -2.39 6.62 -14.72
CA GLY A 201 -1.03 6.34 -14.30
C GLY A 201 -0.72 7.04 -12.99
N LYS A 202 0.30 6.53 -12.29
CA LYS A 202 0.83 7.13 -11.06
C LYS A 202 2.34 7.28 -11.20
N LEU A 203 2.85 8.45 -10.89
CA LEU A 203 4.28 8.73 -10.83
C LEU A 203 4.62 9.09 -9.38
N PRO A 204 5.36 8.26 -8.64
CA PRO A 204 5.83 8.61 -7.30
C PRO A 204 6.68 9.87 -7.34
N VAL A 205 6.37 10.84 -6.46
CA VAL A 205 7.14 12.05 -6.22
C VAL A 205 7.97 11.91 -4.94
N GLN A 206 7.36 11.33 -3.90
CA GLN A 206 8.00 11.03 -2.62
C GLN A 206 7.47 9.70 -2.12
N MET A 207 8.36 8.73 -1.87
CA MET A 207 7.96 7.41 -1.39
C MET A 207 7.46 7.44 0.06
N GLY A 208 8.07 8.24 0.92
CA GLY A 208 7.66 8.36 2.32
C GLY A 208 7.58 6.99 3.01
N PHE A 209 6.51 6.75 3.79
CA PHE A 209 6.33 5.49 4.52
C PHE A 209 6.31 4.23 3.62
N LYS A 210 6.03 4.39 2.33
CA LYS A 210 6.00 3.25 1.39
C LYS A 210 7.38 2.64 1.13
N GLU A 211 8.45 3.36 1.34
CA GLU A 211 9.81 2.78 1.28
C GLU A 211 9.96 1.63 2.29
N VAL A 212 9.47 1.85 3.51
CA VAL A 212 9.52 0.85 4.58
C VAL A 212 8.61 -0.33 4.26
N GLU A 213 7.39 -0.06 3.75
CA GLU A 213 6.44 -1.09 3.33
C GLU A 213 7.03 -1.98 2.24
N GLU A 214 7.64 -1.39 1.21
CA GLU A 214 8.26 -2.15 0.12
C GLU A 214 9.49 -2.94 0.57
N ALA A 215 10.33 -2.34 1.41
CA ALA A 215 11.51 -3.02 1.96
C ALA A 215 11.09 -4.25 2.79
N PHE A 216 10.08 -4.10 3.65
CA PHE A 216 9.53 -5.21 4.43
C PHE A 216 8.92 -6.28 3.55
N ARG A 217 8.12 -5.91 2.55
CA ARG A 217 7.52 -6.85 1.59
C ARG A 217 8.59 -7.66 0.85
N LYS A 218 9.62 -7.01 0.32
CA LYS A 218 10.75 -7.67 -0.35
C LYS A 218 11.50 -8.62 0.59
N TYR A 219 11.64 -8.23 1.86
CA TYR A 219 12.28 -9.09 2.87
C TYR A 219 11.47 -10.35 3.18
N CYS A 220 10.14 -10.22 3.32
CA CYS A 220 9.24 -11.34 3.64
C CYS A 220 8.99 -12.28 2.46
N VAL A 221 9.06 -11.78 1.21
CA VAL A 221 8.66 -12.52 -0.01
C VAL A 221 9.91 -12.94 -0.80
N LYS A 222 10.87 -13.60 -0.14
CA LYS A 222 12.09 -14.07 -0.83
C LYS A 222 11.83 -15.12 -1.93
N ASP A 223 10.66 -15.80 -1.95
CA ASP A 223 10.41 -16.95 -2.83
C ASP A 223 9.01 -17.03 -3.49
N LYS A 224 8.20 -16.02 -3.40
CA LYS A 224 6.92 -16.00 -4.16
C LYS A 224 7.01 -14.93 -5.23
N LYS A 225 6.68 -15.29 -6.48
CA LYS A 225 6.40 -14.29 -7.53
C LYS A 225 5.46 -13.26 -6.92
N SER A 226 6.04 -12.13 -6.59
CA SER A 226 5.32 -11.01 -6.01
C SER A 226 4.21 -10.63 -6.97
N ASP A 227 2.98 -10.50 -6.45
CA ASP A 227 2.07 -9.56 -7.06
C ASP A 227 2.87 -8.27 -7.25
N GLU A 228 3.00 -7.84 -8.50
CA GLU A 228 3.77 -6.65 -8.85
C GLU A 228 3.33 -5.51 -7.94
N PRO A 229 4.27 -4.69 -7.45
CA PRO A 229 3.88 -3.51 -6.69
C PRO A 229 2.86 -2.73 -7.53
N ASP A 230 1.89 -2.10 -6.85
CA ASP A 230 0.83 -1.27 -7.43
C ASP A 230 1.40 -0.01 -8.17
N ASN A 231 2.53 -0.20 -8.82
CA ASN A 231 3.15 0.65 -9.81
C ASN A 231 2.34 0.50 -11.10
N LYS A 232 1.13 1.06 -11.09
CA LYS A 232 0.49 1.39 -12.36
C LYS A 232 1.43 2.35 -13.06
N GLU A 233 2.02 1.82 -14.10
CA GLU A 233 3.10 2.38 -14.90
C GLU A 233 2.86 3.86 -15.20
N LYS A 234 3.95 4.63 -15.20
CA LYS A 234 3.98 5.97 -15.77
C LYS A 234 3.35 5.90 -17.16
N LEU A 235 2.28 6.65 -17.38
CA LEU A 235 1.71 6.74 -18.73
C LEU A 235 2.75 7.31 -19.69
N PRO A 236 2.76 6.87 -20.94
CA PRO A 236 3.70 7.37 -21.94
C PRO A 236 3.51 8.87 -22.14
N GLU A 237 4.60 9.58 -22.35
CA GLU A 237 4.61 11.03 -22.60
C GLU A 237 4.16 11.35 -24.03
N GLY A 238 3.70 12.60 -24.23
CA GLY A 238 3.34 13.14 -25.54
C GLY A 238 1.88 12.95 -25.90
N TYR A 239 1.02 12.55 -24.95
CA TYR A 239 -0.43 12.56 -25.14
C TYR A 239 -1.00 13.85 -24.55
N GLU A 240 -1.41 14.74 -25.45
CA GLU A 240 -2.01 16.04 -25.13
C GLU A 240 -3.44 16.09 -25.70
N GLU A 241 -4.28 16.97 -25.15
CA GLU A 241 -5.63 17.20 -25.65
C GLU A 241 -5.61 17.56 -27.14
N GLY A 242 -6.52 16.97 -27.90
CA GLY A 242 -6.59 17.14 -29.35
C GLY A 242 -5.69 16.19 -30.16
N ARG A 243 -4.79 15.42 -29.52
CA ARG A 243 -3.99 14.43 -30.24
C ARG A 243 -4.85 13.32 -30.81
N THR A 244 -4.70 13.08 -32.10
CA THR A 244 -5.33 11.99 -32.81
C THR A 244 -4.47 10.71 -32.75
N LEU A 245 -5.10 9.60 -32.44
CA LEU A 245 -4.56 8.24 -32.56
C LEU A 245 -5.11 7.66 -33.85
N ALA A 246 -4.30 7.59 -34.90
CA ALA A 246 -4.74 7.34 -36.27
C ALA A 246 -5.37 5.95 -36.49
N SER A 247 -4.99 4.97 -35.69
CA SER A 247 -5.58 3.62 -35.71
C SER A 247 -5.35 2.98 -34.34
N VAL A 248 -6.42 2.55 -33.70
CA VAL A 248 -6.34 1.88 -32.41
C VAL A 248 -6.71 0.40 -32.54
N LYS A 249 -5.98 -0.47 -31.85
CA LYS A 249 -6.33 -1.87 -31.70
C LYS A 249 -7.28 -2.03 -30.53
N ALA A 250 -8.43 -2.66 -30.75
CA ALA A 250 -9.43 -2.89 -29.72
C ALA A 250 -9.43 -4.36 -29.26
N GLU A 251 -9.35 -4.58 -27.95
CA GLU A 251 -9.39 -5.91 -27.35
C GLU A 251 -10.45 -5.96 -26.24
N LYS A 252 -11.19 -7.08 -26.16
CA LYS A 252 -12.17 -7.35 -25.12
C LYS A 252 -11.54 -8.22 -24.04
N SER A 253 -11.80 -7.90 -22.78
CA SER A 253 -11.40 -8.70 -21.61
C SER A 253 -12.60 -8.99 -20.72
N THR A 254 -12.60 -10.19 -20.10
CA THR A 254 -13.62 -10.62 -19.14
C THR A 254 -13.07 -10.50 -17.73
N HIS A 255 -13.85 -9.92 -16.85
CA HIS A 255 -13.50 -9.74 -15.44
C HIS A 255 -14.60 -10.31 -14.55
N TYR A 256 -14.22 -10.72 -13.34
CA TYR A 256 -15.13 -11.22 -12.31
C TYR A 256 -15.02 -10.35 -11.07
N THR A 257 -16.15 -10.07 -10.44
CA THR A 257 -16.16 -9.47 -9.11
C THR A 257 -15.60 -10.49 -8.13
N ALA A 258 -14.66 -10.07 -7.27
CA ALA A 258 -14.22 -10.92 -6.17
C ALA A 258 -15.41 -11.11 -5.19
N PRO A 259 -15.53 -12.29 -4.54
CA PRO A 259 -16.50 -12.45 -3.45
C PRO A 259 -16.21 -11.43 -2.35
N PRO A 260 -17.23 -10.97 -1.61
CA PRO A 260 -17.01 -10.10 -0.47
C PRO A 260 -16.06 -10.77 0.52
N LYS A 261 -15.04 -10.02 0.95
CA LYS A 261 -14.07 -10.47 1.94
C LYS A 261 -14.66 -10.40 3.34
#